data_2e8f84705a531ccce9a06bd0872a5303
#
_entry.id   2e8f84705a531ccce9a06bd0872a5303
#
_cell.length_a   1.000
_cell.length_b   1.000
_cell.length_c   1.000
_cell.angle_alpha   90.00
_cell.angle_beta   90.00
_cell.angle_gamma   90.00
#
_symmetry.space_group_name_H-M   'P 1'
#
loop_
_entity.id
_entity.type
_entity.pdbx_description
1 polymer ?
#
loop_
_entity_poly.entity_id
_entity_poly.type
_entity_poly.pdbx_seq_one_letter_code
_entity_poly.pdbx_strand_id
1 'polypeptide(L)'
;MIQLSGVIITFNEEEHIEKCLISLIDVVDEILVVDSFSTDRTQEICKKYNVRFVPHKFEGYIEQKNYALSLASHDYILSLDGDEALSDTLKESILKVKHNWKFDGYYSNRMNNYCGQWIKHSDWYPDRKLRLFKKGSGEWKGINPHDCYTLKADKTQGILKGDLLHWIYRDYKEHNQKVERFSTIAAEAYFKLGKKSSLQKIIWRPFWAFFKAYFLRLGFLDGLNGFIICIQTFNVTFLKYIKLYQLWNKK
;
A
#
# COMPACT_ATOMS: atom_id res chain seq x y z
N MET A 1 -5.87 19.64 -21.18
CA MET A 1 -5.63 18.35 -20.45
C MET A 1 -4.29 18.50 -19.73
N ILE A 2 -4.20 18.14 -18.45
CA ILE A 2 -2.92 18.16 -17.73
C ILE A 2 -2.03 17.02 -18.22
N GLN A 3 -0.70 17.15 -18.02
CA GLN A 3 0.26 16.07 -18.21
C GLN A 3 0.51 15.35 -16.87
N LEU A 4 0.46 14.01 -16.89
CA LEU A 4 0.48 13.14 -15.71
C LEU A 4 1.64 12.16 -15.78
N SER A 5 2.49 12.13 -14.75
CA SER A 5 3.54 11.12 -14.60
C SER A 5 3.03 9.95 -13.73
N GLY A 6 3.05 8.73 -14.27
CA GLY A 6 2.94 7.48 -13.53
C GLY A 6 4.28 7.14 -12.90
N VAL A 7 4.37 7.18 -11.57
CA VAL A 7 5.61 6.97 -10.82
C VAL A 7 5.50 5.68 -10.03
N ILE A 8 6.35 4.71 -10.33
CA ILE A 8 6.32 3.36 -9.78
C ILE A 8 7.61 3.09 -9.00
N ILE A 9 7.51 2.57 -7.78
CA ILE A 9 8.64 1.93 -7.10
C ILE A 9 8.48 0.42 -7.19
N THR A 10 9.59 -0.32 -7.39
CA THR A 10 9.55 -1.77 -7.56
C THR A 10 10.77 -2.47 -7.02
N PHE A 11 10.60 -3.75 -6.63
CA PHE A 11 11.66 -4.68 -6.28
C PHE A 11 11.15 -6.12 -6.40
N ASN A 12 11.68 -6.88 -7.38
CA ASN A 12 11.33 -8.28 -7.63
C ASN A 12 9.82 -8.50 -7.84
N GLU A 13 9.23 -7.79 -8.80
CA GLU A 13 7.80 -7.82 -9.12
C GLU A 13 7.50 -8.39 -10.51
N GLU A 14 8.28 -9.38 -10.98
CA GLU A 14 8.09 -9.99 -12.31
C GLU A 14 6.67 -10.54 -12.56
N GLU A 15 5.92 -10.87 -11.49
CA GLU A 15 4.55 -11.40 -11.60
C GLU A 15 3.49 -10.32 -11.82
N HIS A 16 3.76 -9.07 -11.36
CA HIS A 16 2.73 -8.03 -11.30
C HIS A 16 3.08 -6.77 -12.07
N ILE A 17 4.37 -6.47 -12.25
CA ILE A 17 4.81 -5.22 -12.89
C ILE A 17 4.19 -5.01 -14.28
N GLU A 18 3.99 -6.06 -15.07
CA GLU A 18 3.37 -5.97 -16.37
C GLU A 18 1.91 -5.49 -16.30
N LYS A 19 1.14 -6.00 -15.33
CA LYS A 19 -0.24 -5.56 -15.06
C LYS A 19 -0.28 -4.09 -14.65
N CYS A 20 0.68 -3.67 -13.80
CA CYS A 20 0.85 -2.27 -13.40
C CYS A 20 1.05 -1.39 -14.64
N LEU A 21 2.04 -1.70 -15.48
CA LEU A 21 2.38 -0.95 -16.68
C LEU A 21 1.22 -0.86 -17.67
N ILE A 22 0.58 -1.99 -18.01
CA ILE A 22 -0.57 -2.03 -18.94
C ILE A 22 -1.71 -1.15 -18.41
N SER A 23 -1.91 -1.09 -17.08
CA SER A 23 -2.97 -0.28 -16.50
C SER A 23 -2.74 1.23 -16.67
N LEU A 24 -1.52 1.67 -16.98
CA LEU A 24 -1.10 3.07 -17.07
C LEU A 24 -0.99 3.61 -18.48
N ILE A 25 -0.76 2.76 -19.50
CA ILE A 25 -0.36 3.17 -20.87
C ILE A 25 -1.24 4.29 -21.43
N ASP A 26 -2.57 4.16 -21.34
CA ASP A 26 -3.52 5.13 -21.90
C ASP A 26 -3.95 6.22 -20.90
N VAL A 27 -3.38 6.22 -19.70
CA VAL A 27 -3.78 7.11 -18.59
C VAL A 27 -2.76 8.21 -18.36
N VAL A 28 -1.46 7.88 -18.42
CA VAL A 28 -0.36 8.77 -18.07
C VAL A 28 0.45 9.17 -19.32
N ASP A 29 1.16 10.29 -19.24
CA ASP A 29 2.00 10.81 -20.34
C ASP A 29 3.46 10.40 -20.19
N GLU A 30 3.88 10.01 -18.98
CA GLU A 30 5.18 9.44 -18.63
C GLU A 30 4.99 8.26 -17.71
N ILE A 31 5.75 7.18 -17.91
CA ILE A 31 5.89 6.10 -16.93
C ILE A 31 7.35 6.09 -16.44
N LEU A 32 7.53 6.38 -15.16
CA LEU A 32 8.81 6.32 -14.46
C LEU A 32 8.80 5.13 -13.50
N VAL A 33 9.74 4.22 -13.67
CA VAL A 33 9.96 3.06 -12.79
C VAL A 33 11.28 3.25 -12.04
N VAL A 34 11.21 3.32 -10.71
CA VAL A 34 12.38 3.35 -9.83
C VAL A 34 12.54 1.99 -9.18
N ASP A 35 13.56 1.26 -9.60
CA ASP A 35 13.83 -0.13 -9.25
C ASP A 35 14.89 -0.26 -8.16
N SER A 36 14.64 -1.07 -7.16
CA SER A 36 15.56 -1.32 -6.04
C SER A 36 16.56 -2.44 -6.30
N PHE A 37 17.13 -2.51 -7.53
CA PHE A 37 18.04 -3.55 -8.01
C PHE A 37 17.40 -4.95 -8.02
N SER A 38 16.28 -5.08 -8.71
CA SER A 38 15.61 -6.37 -8.93
C SER A 38 16.54 -7.38 -9.57
N THR A 39 16.45 -8.64 -9.11
CA THR A 39 17.24 -9.77 -9.56
C THR A 39 16.45 -10.78 -10.39
N ASP A 40 15.14 -10.57 -10.50
CA ASP A 40 14.21 -11.34 -11.33
C ASP A 40 14.02 -10.67 -12.71
N ARG A 41 12.98 -11.04 -13.46
CA ARG A 41 12.71 -10.50 -14.79
C ARG A 41 12.01 -9.13 -14.78
N THR A 42 11.87 -8.44 -13.63
CA THR A 42 11.21 -7.12 -13.54
C THR A 42 11.79 -6.13 -14.54
N GLN A 43 13.12 -6.00 -14.62
CA GLN A 43 13.76 -5.08 -15.57
C GLN A 43 13.54 -5.48 -17.02
N GLU A 44 13.60 -6.79 -17.34
CA GLU A 44 13.36 -7.31 -18.69
C GLU A 44 11.93 -6.95 -19.15
N ILE A 45 10.95 -7.13 -18.27
CA ILE A 45 9.54 -6.81 -18.55
C ILE A 45 9.40 -5.30 -18.79
N CYS A 46 9.97 -4.45 -17.94
CA CYS A 46 9.92 -3.00 -18.09
C CYS A 46 10.49 -2.53 -19.45
N LYS A 47 11.55 -3.16 -19.96
CA LYS A 47 12.15 -2.83 -21.26
C LYS A 47 11.22 -3.06 -22.46
N LYS A 48 10.16 -3.87 -22.33
CA LYS A 48 9.17 -4.11 -23.41
C LYS A 48 8.19 -2.93 -23.57
N TYR A 49 8.16 -2.04 -22.58
CA TYR A 49 7.27 -0.89 -22.53
C TYR A 49 8.08 0.41 -22.65
N ASN A 50 7.48 1.46 -23.13
CA ASN A 50 8.12 2.77 -23.21
C ASN A 50 8.18 3.44 -21.83
N VAL A 51 9.05 2.93 -20.95
CA VAL A 51 9.20 3.41 -19.57
C VAL A 51 10.60 3.98 -19.33
N ARG A 52 10.66 5.03 -18.52
CA ARG A 52 11.91 5.55 -17.98
C ARG A 52 12.29 4.72 -16.76
N PHE A 53 13.26 3.83 -16.91
CA PHE A 53 13.71 2.92 -15.86
C PHE A 53 14.96 3.46 -15.16
N VAL A 54 14.90 3.59 -13.81
CA VAL A 54 15.97 4.15 -12.98
C VAL A 54 16.28 3.20 -11.83
N PRO A 55 17.46 2.55 -11.80
CA PRO A 55 17.88 1.76 -10.64
C PRO A 55 18.27 2.71 -9.50
N HIS A 56 17.82 2.42 -8.27
CA HIS A 56 18.14 3.18 -7.07
C HIS A 56 18.19 2.29 -5.83
N LYS A 57 19.20 2.50 -4.98
CA LYS A 57 19.37 1.72 -3.75
C LYS A 57 18.20 1.98 -2.80
N PHE A 58 17.59 0.90 -2.30
CA PHE A 58 16.52 0.99 -1.32
C PHE A 58 17.03 1.41 0.05
N GLU A 59 16.60 2.56 0.53
CA GLU A 59 16.89 3.07 1.87
C GLU A 59 15.65 3.06 2.80
N GLY A 60 14.46 2.85 2.21
CA GLY A 60 13.16 2.80 2.85
C GLY A 60 12.06 3.14 1.86
N TYR A 61 10.81 2.79 2.16
CA TYR A 61 9.68 3.07 1.26
C TYR A 61 9.44 4.57 1.09
N ILE A 62 9.56 5.34 2.17
CA ILE A 62 9.36 6.80 2.16
C ILE A 62 10.45 7.47 1.31
N GLU A 63 11.69 7.09 1.54
CA GLU A 63 12.87 7.61 0.84
C GLU A 63 12.79 7.30 -0.64
N GLN A 64 12.45 6.04 -0.99
CA GLN A 64 12.32 5.58 -2.37
C GLN A 64 11.20 6.31 -3.11
N LYS A 65 10.03 6.49 -2.49
CA LYS A 65 8.90 7.23 -3.08
C LYS A 65 9.21 8.71 -3.24
N ASN A 66 9.83 9.35 -2.26
CA ASN A 66 10.22 10.76 -2.39
C ASN A 66 11.32 10.96 -3.46
N TYR A 67 12.29 10.06 -3.56
CA TYR A 67 13.27 10.05 -4.64
C TYR A 67 12.60 9.91 -6.01
N ALA A 68 11.70 8.94 -6.16
CA ALA A 68 10.95 8.74 -7.40
C ALA A 68 10.13 9.99 -7.79
N LEU A 69 9.48 10.65 -6.84
CA LEU A 69 8.78 11.92 -7.10
C LEU A 69 9.71 13.03 -7.59
N SER A 70 10.96 13.10 -7.10
CA SER A 70 11.91 14.11 -7.53
C SER A 70 12.26 14.01 -9.02
N LEU A 71 12.23 12.79 -9.55
CA LEU A 71 12.59 12.48 -10.95
C LEU A 71 11.43 12.65 -11.95
N ALA A 72 10.19 12.73 -11.47
CA ALA A 72 9.01 12.86 -12.35
C ALA A 72 9.06 14.14 -13.17
N SER A 73 8.77 14.04 -14.48
CA SER A 73 8.84 15.15 -15.44
C SER A 73 7.68 16.12 -15.32
N HIS A 74 6.50 15.63 -14.88
CA HIS A 74 5.28 16.44 -14.81
C HIS A 74 4.89 16.79 -13.38
N ASP A 75 4.10 17.87 -13.25
CA ASP A 75 3.62 18.36 -11.96
C ASP A 75 2.48 17.52 -11.36
N TYR A 76 1.83 16.69 -12.14
CA TYR A 76 0.76 15.84 -11.69
C TYR A 76 1.24 14.40 -11.64
N ILE A 77 1.02 13.74 -10.54
CA ILE A 77 1.63 12.46 -10.20
C ILE A 77 0.53 11.43 -9.90
N LEU A 78 0.66 10.26 -10.51
CA LEU A 78 -0.01 9.04 -10.10
C LEU A 78 1.05 8.07 -9.58
N SER A 79 1.10 7.88 -8.25
CA SER A 79 2.12 7.04 -7.61
C SER A 79 1.58 5.65 -7.31
N LEU A 80 2.29 4.61 -7.77
CA LEU A 80 1.95 3.20 -7.54
C LEU A 80 3.14 2.42 -7.01
N ASP A 81 2.83 1.29 -6.38
CA ASP A 81 3.79 0.23 -6.10
C ASP A 81 3.75 -0.79 -7.26
N GLY A 82 4.83 -1.55 -7.51
CA GLY A 82 4.93 -2.45 -8.67
C GLY A 82 3.91 -3.60 -8.67
N ASP A 83 3.30 -3.88 -7.51
CA ASP A 83 2.24 -4.85 -7.29
C ASP A 83 0.83 -4.22 -7.27
N GLU A 84 0.69 -2.97 -7.76
CA GLU A 84 -0.59 -2.24 -7.87
C GLU A 84 -0.97 -2.02 -9.36
N ALA A 85 -2.27 -2.00 -9.67
CA ALA A 85 -2.80 -1.66 -10.99
C ALA A 85 -4.13 -0.91 -10.88
N LEU A 86 -4.50 -0.15 -11.91
CA LEU A 86 -5.77 0.56 -11.95
C LEU A 86 -6.90 -0.37 -12.42
N SER A 87 -8.05 -0.38 -11.72
CA SER A 87 -9.28 -0.92 -12.30
C SER A 87 -9.79 -0.03 -13.45
N ASP A 88 -10.59 -0.59 -14.37
CA ASP A 88 -11.11 0.19 -15.50
C ASP A 88 -11.95 1.39 -15.04
N THR A 89 -12.75 1.23 -13.99
CA THR A 89 -13.50 2.35 -13.39
C THR A 89 -12.59 3.43 -12.82
N LEU A 90 -11.44 3.05 -12.23
CA LEU A 90 -10.46 4.02 -11.73
C LEU A 90 -9.74 4.73 -12.87
N LYS A 91 -9.38 4.02 -13.95
CA LYS A 91 -8.81 4.64 -15.17
C LYS A 91 -9.75 5.71 -15.73
N GLU A 92 -11.02 5.40 -15.91
CA GLU A 92 -12.02 6.38 -16.38
C GLU A 92 -12.13 7.59 -15.45
N SER A 93 -12.10 7.37 -14.13
CA SER A 93 -12.15 8.46 -13.14
C SER A 93 -10.93 9.36 -13.24
N ILE A 94 -9.73 8.79 -13.40
CA ILE A 94 -8.48 9.54 -13.56
C ILE A 94 -8.50 10.34 -14.87
N LEU A 95 -8.93 9.75 -16.00
CA LEU A 95 -9.04 10.44 -17.28
C LEU A 95 -10.00 11.64 -17.19
N LYS A 96 -11.15 11.51 -16.52
CA LYS A 96 -12.07 12.63 -16.26
C LYS A 96 -11.39 13.76 -15.48
N VAL A 97 -10.64 13.40 -14.42
CA VAL A 97 -9.89 14.39 -13.62
C VAL A 97 -8.75 15.00 -14.42
N LYS A 98 -8.06 14.24 -15.28
CA LYS A 98 -7.00 14.74 -16.18
C LYS A 98 -7.51 15.85 -17.10
N HIS A 99 -8.78 15.80 -17.51
CA HIS A 99 -9.43 16.86 -18.29
C HIS A 99 -9.86 18.08 -17.45
N ASN A 100 -10.26 17.85 -16.19
CA ASN A 100 -10.79 18.90 -15.32
C ASN A 100 -10.29 18.71 -13.87
N TRP A 101 -9.04 19.08 -13.66
CA TRP A 101 -8.39 18.98 -12.35
C TRP A 101 -8.94 20.02 -11.36
N LYS A 102 -9.43 19.57 -10.19
CA LYS A 102 -10.11 20.43 -9.22
C LYS A 102 -9.45 20.49 -7.84
N PHE A 103 -8.82 19.39 -7.39
CA PHE A 103 -8.29 19.26 -6.04
C PHE A 103 -6.77 19.05 -6.06
N ASP A 104 -6.09 19.32 -4.96
CA ASP A 104 -4.64 19.13 -4.85
C ASP A 104 -4.23 17.64 -4.80
N GLY A 105 -5.16 16.77 -4.37
CA GLY A 105 -4.98 15.32 -4.37
C GLY A 105 -6.29 14.55 -4.35
N TYR A 106 -6.22 13.29 -4.77
CA TYR A 106 -7.39 12.42 -4.88
C TYR A 106 -7.12 11.06 -4.24
N TYR A 107 -8.08 10.63 -3.42
CA TYR A 107 -8.12 9.29 -2.85
C TYR A 107 -8.84 8.32 -3.78
N SER A 108 -8.35 7.08 -3.83
CA SER A 108 -9.09 5.90 -4.32
C SER A 108 -9.12 4.83 -3.25
N ASN A 109 -10.06 3.91 -3.32
CA ASN A 109 -9.98 2.70 -2.52
C ASN A 109 -8.90 1.78 -3.09
N ARG A 110 -8.22 1.02 -2.23
CA ARG A 110 -7.33 -0.06 -2.61
C ARG A 110 -8.01 -1.38 -2.28
N MET A 111 -8.17 -2.23 -3.28
CA MET A 111 -8.74 -3.57 -3.17
C MET A 111 -7.61 -4.59 -3.20
N ASN A 112 -7.49 -5.36 -2.12
CA ASN A 112 -6.41 -6.32 -1.95
C ASN A 112 -6.81 -7.69 -2.54
N ASN A 113 -5.93 -8.28 -3.35
CA ASN A 113 -6.01 -9.67 -3.77
C ASN A 113 -5.25 -10.55 -2.79
N TYR A 114 -5.94 -11.50 -2.20
CA TYR A 114 -5.38 -12.47 -1.28
C TYR A 114 -5.46 -13.86 -1.88
N CYS A 115 -4.33 -14.45 -2.25
CA CYS A 115 -4.27 -15.80 -2.82
C CYS A 115 -5.25 -16.02 -3.98
N GLY A 116 -5.36 -15.02 -4.89
CA GLY A 116 -6.25 -15.08 -6.06
C GLY A 116 -7.67 -14.55 -5.84
N GLN A 117 -8.08 -14.23 -4.61
CA GLN A 117 -9.41 -13.68 -4.31
C GLN A 117 -9.34 -12.20 -3.95
N TRP A 118 -10.21 -11.37 -4.55
CA TRP A 118 -10.40 -9.98 -4.17
C TRP A 118 -11.19 -9.87 -2.87
N ILE A 119 -10.61 -9.21 -1.85
CA ILE A 119 -11.21 -9.05 -0.51
C ILE A 119 -12.01 -7.75 -0.47
N LYS A 120 -13.28 -7.87 -0.10
CA LYS A 120 -14.25 -6.75 -0.10
C LYS A 120 -14.74 -6.37 1.30
N HIS A 121 -14.30 -7.06 2.33
CA HIS A 121 -14.75 -6.88 3.71
C HIS A 121 -13.57 -6.89 4.69
N SER A 122 -13.87 -7.05 5.98
CA SER A 122 -12.90 -6.96 7.08
C SER A 122 -12.31 -5.55 7.22
N ASP A 123 -11.17 -5.41 7.90
CA ASP A 123 -10.44 -4.14 7.96
C ASP A 123 -9.57 -3.90 6.69
N TRP A 124 -9.70 -4.75 5.66
CA TRP A 124 -8.92 -4.66 4.42
C TRP A 124 -9.61 -3.87 3.32
N TYR A 125 -10.92 -3.65 3.43
CA TYR A 125 -11.67 -2.84 2.47
C TYR A 125 -12.84 -2.10 3.17
N PRO A 126 -13.09 -0.82 2.82
CA PRO A 126 -12.30 0.02 1.92
C PRO A 126 -11.00 0.52 2.57
N ASP A 127 -9.87 0.40 1.86
CA ASP A 127 -8.57 0.95 2.26
C ASP A 127 -8.24 2.17 1.39
N ARG A 128 -8.49 3.37 1.88
CA ARG A 128 -8.31 4.59 1.11
C ARG A 128 -6.85 5.00 1.02
N LYS A 129 -6.37 5.21 -0.22
CA LYS A 129 -5.00 5.67 -0.53
C LYS A 129 -5.03 6.93 -1.37
N LEU A 130 -4.21 7.90 -1.01
CA LEU A 130 -3.97 9.09 -1.81
C LEU A 130 -2.82 8.78 -2.77
N ARG A 131 -3.16 8.53 -4.04
CA ARG A 131 -2.20 8.12 -5.07
C ARG A 131 -2.11 9.08 -6.24
N LEU A 132 -3.11 9.93 -6.46
CA LEU A 132 -3.14 10.94 -7.52
C LEU A 132 -3.07 12.33 -6.88
N PHE A 133 -2.02 13.12 -7.19
CA PHE A 133 -1.80 14.41 -6.54
C PHE A 133 -0.93 15.36 -7.36
N LYS A 134 -0.97 16.66 -7.03
CA LYS A 134 -0.08 17.67 -7.59
C LYS A 134 1.26 17.64 -6.83
N LYS A 135 2.37 17.64 -7.55
CA LYS A 135 3.74 17.68 -6.99
C LYS A 135 3.88 18.90 -6.09
N GLY A 136 4.48 18.69 -4.90
CA GLY A 136 4.63 19.75 -3.89
C GLY A 136 3.38 20.04 -3.04
N SER A 137 2.21 19.41 -3.31
CA SER A 137 1.02 19.54 -2.45
C SER A 137 1.14 18.82 -1.11
N GLY A 138 2.09 17.91 -0.97
CA GLY A 138 2.35 17.08 0.21
C GLY A 138 3.68 16.37 0.11
N GLU A 139 3.85 15.34 0.92
CA GLU A 139 5.04 14.48 0.93
C GLU A 139 4.72 13.08 1.46
N TRP A 140 5.52 12.08 1.10
CA TRP A 140 5.47 10.77 1.70
C TRP A 140 6.03 10.82 3.12
N LYS A 141 5.23 10.36 4.08
CA LYS A 141 5.52 10.36 5.52
C LYS A 141 5.07 9.06 6.17
N GLY A 142 5.44 8.88 7.44
CA GLY A 142 5.02 7.77 8.28
C GLY A 142 6.19 7.04 8.91
N ILE A 143 5.99 5.77 9.20
CA ILE A 143 7.04 4.86 9.70
C ILE A 143 7.09 3.69 8.72
N ASN A 144 8.24 3.46 8.08
CA ASN A 144 8.43 2.32 7.19
C ASN A 144 8.00 1.01 7.88
N PRO A 145 7.14 0.17 7.30
CA PRO A 145 6.56 0.20 5.96
C PRO A 145 5.15 0.84 5.88
N HIS A 146 4.71 1.63 6.86
CA HIS A 146 3.39 2.27 6.90
C HIS A 146 3.49 3.72 6.39
N ASP A 147 3.93 3.84 5.14
CA ASP A 147 4.04 5.11 4.45
C ASP A 147 2.68 5.58 3.91
N CYS A 148 2.48 6.88 3.93
CA CYS A 148 1.33 7.53 3.32
C CYS A 148 1.73 8.88 2.72
N TYR A 149 1.12 9.24 1.58
CA TYR A 149 1.24 10.60 1.07
C TYR A 149 0.30 11.51 1.86
N THR A 150 0.86 12.52 2.50
CA THR A 150 0.12 13.47 3.36
C THR A 150 0.11 14.83 2.72
N LEU A 151 -1.08 15.35 2.41
CA LEU A 151 -1.24 16.71 1.92
C LEU A 151 -0.92 17.75 3.02
N LYS A 152 -0.44 18.91 2.63
CA LYS A 152 -0.32 20.09 3.51
C LYS A 152 -1.70 20.52 3.98
N ALA A 153 -1.78 21.18 5.12
CA ALA A 153 -3.04 21.50 5.80
C ALA A 153 -3.99 22.40 4.99
N ASP A 154 -3.44 23.23 4.10
CA ASP A 154 -4.17 24.15 3.22
C ASP A 154 -4.67 23.52 1.91
N LYS A 155 -4.38 22.24 1.68
CA LYS A 155 -4.64 21.55 0.41
C LYS A 155 -5.97 20.84 0.41
N THR A 156 -6.60 20.83 -0.76
CA THR A 156 -7.92 20.24 -1.00
C THR A 156 -7.81 18.81 -1.51
N GLN A 157 -8.82 17.99 -1.19
CA GLN A 157 -8.84 16.57 -1.54
C GLN A 157 -10.16 16.14 -2.16
N GLY A 158 -10.08 15.25 -3.14
CA GLY A 158 -11.21 14.61 -3.80
C GLY A 158 -11.19 13.09 -3.63
N ILE A 159 -12.26 12.44 -4.10
CA ILE A 159 -12.38 10.97 -4.10
C ILE A 159 -12.69 10.52 -5.53
N LEU A 160 -11.91 9.55 -6.03
CA LEU A 160 -12.13 8.88 -7.30
C LEU A 160 -13.08 7.69 -7.13
N LYS A 161 -13.81 7.37 -8.18
CA LYS A 161 -14.55 6.11 -8.29
C LYS A 161 -13.61 5.02 -8.82
N GLY A 162 -13.84 3.78 -8.38
CA GLY A 162 -13.02 2.63 -8.74
C GLY A 162 -11.90 2.36 -7.75
N ASP A 163 -11.23 1.24 -7.96
CA ASP A 163 -10.27 0.68 -7.03
C ASP A 163 -8.87 0.60 -7.62
N LEU A 164 -7.88 0.85 -6.79
CA LEU A 164 -6.51 0.45 -6.99
C LEU A 164 -6.41 -1.03 -6.63
N LEU A 165 -6.12 -1.87 -7.61
CA LEU A 165 -5.96 -3.32 -7.45
C LEU A 165 -4.57 -3.59 -6.88
N HIS A 166 -4.45 -4.42 -5.82
CA HIS A 166 -3.17 -4.67 -5.16
C HIS A 166 -3.02 -6.16 -4.84
N TRP A 167 -1.98 -6.80 -5.33
CA TRP A 167 -1.66 -8.22 -5.08
C TRP A 167 -0.79 -8.37 -3.84
N ILE A 168 -1.43 -8.43 -2.66
CA ILE A 168 -0.73 -8.33 -1.37
C ILE A 168 -0.02 -9.61 -0.94
N TYR A 169 -0.60 -10.79 -1.22
CA TYR A 169 -0.04 -12.09 -0.85
C TYR A 169 -0.35 -13.16 -1.90
N ARG A 170 0.69 -13.90 -2.27
CA ARG A 170 0.59 -15.06 -3.16
C ARG A 170 0.04 -16.29 -2.45
N ASP A 171 0.46 -16.48 -1.20
CA ASP A 171 0.12 -17.63 -0.38
C ASP A 171 0.06 -17.30 1.13
N TYR A 172 -0.42 -18.28 1.90
CA TYR A 172 -0.50 -18.17 3.35
C TYR A 172 0.89 -18.07 4.03
N LYS A 173 1.92 -18.70 3.46
CA LYS A 173 3.27 -18.68 4.02
C LYS A 173 3.84 -17.25 4.02
N GLU A 174 3.68 -16.55 2.91
CA GLU A 174 4.09 -15.14 2.78
C GLU A 174 3.33 -14.27 3.81
N HIS A 175 2.00 -14.46 3.93
CA HIS A 175 1.21 -13.73 4.93
C HIS A 175 1.74 -13.97 6.35
N ASN A 176 2.01 -15.23 6.71
CA ASN A 176 2.50 -15.57 8.04
C ASN A 176 3.88 -14.96 8.34
N GLN A 177 4.78 -14.92 7.36
CA GLN A 177 6.08 -14.25 7.49
C GLN A 177 5.92 -12.72 7.72
N LYS A 178 4.99 -12.08 6.99
CA LYS A 178 4.70 -10.65 7.19
C LYS A 178 4.04 -10.39 8.56
N VAL A 179 3.17 -11.27 9.06
CA VAL A 179 2.60 -11.19 10.41
C VAL A 179 3.69 -11.18 11.48
N GLU A 180 4.67 -12.08 11.37
CA GLU A 180 5.81 -12.13 12.30
C GLU A 180 6.64 -10.85 12.27
N ARG A 181 6.99 -10.37 11.06
CA ARG A 181 7.75 -9.13 10.86
C ARG A 181 6.99 -7.91 11.37
N PHE A 182 5.74 -7.73 10.98
CA PHE A 182 4.95 -6.54 11.33
C PHE A 182 4.60 -6.48 12.81
N SER A 183 4.36 -7.63 13.45
CA SER A 183 4.16 -7.67 14.90
C SER A 183 5.39 -7.21 15.68
N THR A 184 6.60 -7.52 15.18
CA THR A 184 7.88 -7.06 15.77
C THR A 184 8.03 -5.55 15.62
N ILE A 185 7.89 -5.02 14.39
CA ILE A 185 7.97 -3.57 14.11
C ILE A 185 6.97 -2.79 14.97
N ALA A 186 5.72 -3.28 15.08
CA ALA A 186 4.69 -2.63 15.86
C ALA A 186 4.98 -2.67 17.38
N ALA A 187 5.56 -3.76 17.88
CA ALA A 187 5.96 -3.86 19.28
C ALA A 187 7.09 -2.89 19.62
N GLU A 188 8.11 -2.81 18.77
CA GLU A 188 9.23 -1.87 18.94
C GLU A 188 8.78 -0.41 18.85
N ALA A 189 7.88 -0.08 17.91
CA ALA A 189 7.30 1.26 17.82
C ALA A 189 6.52 1.62 19.08
N TYR A 190 5.72 0.70 19.63
CA TYR A 190 4.99 0.91 20.87
C TYR A 190 5.94 1.06 22.06
N PHE A 191 7.02 0.29 22.11
CA PHE A 191 8.05 0.40 23.13
C PHE A 191 8.73 1.77 23.11
N LYS A 192 9.14 2.25 21.94
CA LYS A 192 9.73 3.60 21.75
C LYS A 192 8.77 4.72 22.19
N LEU A 193 7.46 4.52 22.01
CA LEU A 193 6.41 5.44 22.50
C LEU A 193 6.08 5.31 23.98
N GLY A 194 6.81 4.50 24.76
CA GLY A 194 6.57 4.28 26.18
C GLY A 194 5.29 3.48 26.50
N LYS A 195 4.63 2.89 25.50
CA LYS A 195 3.40 2.10 25.71
C LYS A 195 3.74 0.78 26.37
N LYS A 196 2.95 0.38 27.40
CA LYS A 196 3.12 -0.88 28.12
C LYS A 196 2.10 -1.92 27.69
N SER A 197 2.50 -3.18 27.74
CA SER A 197 1.62 -4.34 27.61
C SER A 197 1.16 -4.83 29.00
N SER A 198 0.07 -5.60 29.01
CA SER A 198 -0.44 -6.30 30.20
C SER A 198 -1.11 -7.59 29.77
N LEU A 199 -1.30 -8.54 30.71
CA LEU A 199 -2.00 -9.81 30.43
C LEU A 199 -3.40 -9.57 29.82
N GLN A 200 -4.13 -8.58 30.33
CA GLN A 200 -5.43 -8.20 29.79
C GLN A 200 -5.33 -7.75 28.32
N LYS A 201 -4.31 -6.94 27.95
CA LYS A 201 -4.10 -6.50 26.56
C LYS A 201 -3.70 -7.66 25.65
N ILE A 202 -2.88 -8.60 26.16
CA ILE A 202 -2.45 -9.78 25.41
C ILE A 202 -3.66 -10.69 25.10
N ILE A 203 -4.62 -10.82 26.01
CA ILE A 203 -5.81 -11.66 25.82
C ILE A 203 -6.89 -10.90 25.04
N TRP A 204 -7.41 -9.80 25.56
CA TRP A 204 -8.63 -9.18 25.02
C TRP A 204 -8.45 -8.44 23.71
N ARG A 205 -7.29 -7.81 23.46
CA ARG A 205 -7.08 -7.05 22.23
C ARG A 205 -7.11 -7.89 20.97
N PRO A 206 -6.50 -9.09 20.90
CA PRO A 206 -6.60 -9.97 19.73
C PRO A 206 -8.03 -10.47 19.49
N PHE A 207 -8.75 -10.90 20.56
CA PHE A 207 -10.15 -11.32 20.42
C PHE A 207 -11.03 -10.21 19.89
N TRP A 208 -10.87 -8.99 20.40
CA TRP A 208 -11.61 -7.83 19.89
C TRP A 208 -11.25 -7.53 18.43
N ALA A 209 -9.98 -7.62 18.04
CA ALA A 209 -9.55 -7.39 16.67
C ALA A 209 -10.19 -8.41 15.71
N PHE A 210 -10.19 -9.71 16.08
CA PHE A 210 -10.89 -10.74 15.32
C PHE A 210 -12.39 -10.48 15.24
N PHE A 211 -13.05 -10.28 16.39
CA PHE A 211 -14.50 -10.04 16.43
C PHE A 211 -14.92 -8.85 15.55
N LYS A 212 -14.19 -7.73 15.67
CA LYS A 212 -14.43 -6.55 14.87
C LYS A 212 -14.27 -6.84 13.38
N ALA A 213 -13.16 -7.47 12.96
CA ALA A 213 -12.90 -7.73 11.55
C ALA A 213 -13.88 -8.75 10.97
N TYR A 214 -14.18 -9.82 11.69
CA TYR A 214 -15.00 -10.91 11.18
C TYR A 214 -16.49 -10.59 11.20
N PHE A 215 -17.01 -10.08 12.33
CA PHE A 215 -18.44 -9.82 12.50
C PHE A 215 -18.84 -8.39 12.17
N LEU A 216 -18.18 -7.35 12.75
CA LEU A 216 -18.61 -5.97 12.55
C LEU A 216 -18.20 -5.43 11.18
N ARG A 217 -17.11 -5.91 10.60
CA ARG A 217 -16.62 -5.57 9.27
C ARG A 217 -16.92 -6.64 8.22
N LEU A 218 -17.83 -7.56 8.57
CA LEU A 218 -18.40 -8.57 7.68
C LEU A 218 -17.35 -9.46 6.99
N GLY A 219 -16.20 -9.69 7.61
CA GLY A 219 -15.12 -10.51 7.05
C GLY A 219 -15.55 -11.94 6.69
N PHE A 220 -16.63 -12.46 7.31
CA PHE A 220 -17.22 -13.77 6.98
C PHE A 220 -17.80 -13.82 5.55
N LEU A 221 -18.15 -12.68 4.94
CA LEU A 221 -18.65 -12.61 3.57
C LEU A 221 -17.58 -12.89 2.51
N ASP A 222 -16.29 -12.75 2.86
CA ASP A 222 -15.18 -13.14 2.00
C ASP A 222 -14.81 -14.63 2.13
N GLY A 223 -15.68 -15.46 2.76
CA GLY A 223 -15.53 -16.90 2.87
C GLY A 223 -14.31 -17.33 3.68
N LEU A 224 -13.65 -18.42 3.25
CA LEU A 224 -12.49 -18.99 3.94
C LEU A 224 -11.31 -18.00 4.03
N ASN A 225 -11.02 -17.26 2.95
CA ASN A 225 -9.95 -16.27 2.96
C ASN A 225 -10.25 -15.13 3.92
N GLY A 226 -11.50 -14.67 4.02
CA GLY A 226 -11.92 -13.68 5.01
C GLY A 226 -11.72 -14.19 6.45
N PHE A 227 -12.04 -15.45 6.72
CA PHE A 227 -11.77 -16.08 8.02
C PHE A 227 -10.26 -16.13 8.33
N ILE A 228 -9.44 -16.60 7.37
CA ILE A 228 -7.98 -16.67 7.51
C ILE A 228 -7.40 -15.27 7.81
N ILE A 229 -7.81 -14.25 7.08
CA ILE A 229 -7.38 -12.87 7.28
C ILE A 229 -7.72 -12.39 8.70
N CYS A 230 -8.92 -12.69 9.19
CA CYS A 230 -9.34 -12.32 10.54
C CYS A 230 -8.55 -13.07 11.63
N ILE A 231 -8.22 -14.35 11.42
CA ILE A 231 -7.30 -15.11 12.29
C ILE A 231 -5.90 -14.48 12.28
N GLN A 232 -5.38 -14.07 11.13
CA GLN A 232 -4.08 -13.39 11.06
C GLN A 232 -4.10 -12.01 11.72
N THR A 233 -5.23 -11.30 11.69
CA THR A 233 -5.45 -10.05 12.45
C THR A 233 -5.40 -10.30 13.96
N PHE A 234 -5.96 -11.41 14.43
CA PHE A 234 -5.78 -11.88 15.80
C PHE A 234 -4.30 -12.15 16.10
N ASN A 235 -3.63 -12.94 15.26
CA ASN A 235 -2.24 -13.36 15.47
C ASN A 235 -1.28 -12.16 15.52
N VAL A 236 -1.35 -11.23 14.58
CA VAL A 236 -0.46 -10.04 14.56
C VAL A 236 -0.69 -9.17 15.80
N THR A 237 -1.94 -9.07 16.28
CA THR A 237 -2.26 -8.31 17.49
C THR A 237 -1.72 -9.02 18.74
N PHE A 238 -1.90 -10.33 18.84
CA PHE A 238 -1.40 -11.15 19.93
C PHE A 238 0.13 -11.09 20.04
N LEU A 239 0.82 -11.37 18.94
CA LEU A 239 2.29 -11.32 18.87
C LEU A 239 2.83 -9.93 19.20
N LYS A 240 2.20 -8.86 18.72
CA LYS A 240 2.59 -7.49 19.06
C LYS A 240 2.59 -7.26 20.57
N TYR A 241 1.53 -7.63 21.27
CA TYR A 241 1.43 -7.39 22.72
C TYR A 241 2.32 -8.33 23.54
N ILE A 242 2.56 -9.58 23.12
CA ILE A 242 3.55 -10.47 23.73
C ILE A 242 4.96 -9.91 23.56
N LYS A 243 5.36 -9.55 22.34
CA LYS A 243 6.69 -8.97 22.06
C LYS A 243 6.90 -7.67 22.83
N LEU A 244 5.88 -6.81 22.89
CA LEU A 244 5.92 -5.60 23.70
C LEU A 244 6.10 -5.91 25.20
N TYR A 245 5.43 -6.92 25.71
CA TYR A 245 5.61 -7.39 27.10
C TYR A 245 7.04 -7.85 27.34
N GLN A 246 7.59 -8.65 26.44
CA GLN A 246 8.98 -9.13 26.52
C GLN A 246 10.00 -7.98 26.48
N LEU A 247 9.80 -6.95 25.63
CA LEU A 247 10.68 -5.79 25.57
C LEU A 247 10.77 -5.04 26.90
N TRP A 248 9.67 -4.95 27.65
CA TRP A 248 9.65 -4.31 28.98
C TRP A 248 10.19 -5.18 30.10
N ASN A 249 10.24 -6.52 29.93
CA ASN A 249 10.68 -7.47 30.94
C ASN A 249 12.01 -8.15 30.60
N LYS A 250 12.69 -7.74 29.52
CA LYS A 250 14.09 -8.12 29.31
C LYS A 250 14.94 -7.44 30.38
N LYS A 251 15.39 -8.24 31.35
CA LYS A 251 16.44 -7.88 32.31
C LYS A 251 17.80 -8.00 31.66
#